data_1b8d676f27cd724696fee7fe42330860
#
_entry.id   1b8d676f27cd724696fee7fe42330860
#
_cell.length_a   1.000
_cell.length_b   1.000
_cell.length_c   1.000
_cell.angle_alpha   90.00
_cell.angle_beta   90.00
_cell.angle_gamma   90.00
#
_symmetry.space_group_name_H-M   'P 1'
#
loop_
_entity.id
_entity.type
_entity.pdbx_description
1 polymer ?
#
loop_
_entity_poly.entity_id
_entity_poly.type
_entity_poly.pdbx_seq_one_letter_code
_entity_poly.pdbx_strand_id
1 'polypeptide(L)'
;MKEVIVKDERLQQAAMEGMDAFVKVFVDAIREAIGGELTAETMGELNSDQITLLAWDMLHEEVMDGGFVQLIHNGLGEFIFKNPFAKAVKLWGMRDLSKLIYEGHTLWLKYREEIEKDYTEEEFMALFEKFPEFDDLDDTFVESEEEWMDDIAHYIDDNLEKFATIK
;
A
#
# COMPACT_ATOMS: atom_id res chain seq x y z
N MET A 1 -10.07 17.66 9.36
CA MET A 1 -9.19 16.48 9.31
C MET A 1 -8.91 15.96 10.72
N LYS A 2 -8.79 14.68 10.87
CA LYS A 2 -8.44 14.08 12.16
C LYS A 2 -6.97 14.33 12.50
N GLU A 3 -6.68 14.57 13.77
CA GLU A 3 -5.31 14.65 14.24
C GLU A 3 -4.75 13.23 14.41
N VAL A 4 -3.60 12.99 13.78
CA VAL A 4 -2.88 11.73 13.93
C VAL A 4 -1.70 11.98 14.87
N ILE A 5 -1.64 11.23 15.96
CA ILE A 5 -0.62 11.42 17.00
C ILE A 5 0.27 10.20 17.08
N VAL A 6 1.58 10.45 17.06
CA VAL A 6 2.61 9.44 17.31
C VAL A 6 3.43 9.90 18.51
N LYS A 7 3.58 9.02 19.50
CA LYS A 7 4.42 9.34 20.66
C LYS A 7 5.89 9.23 20.28
N ASP A 8 6.67 10.24 20.63
CA ASP A 8 8.10 10.31 20.29
C ASP A 8 8.87 9.08 20.79
N GLU A 9 8.60 8.64 22.02
CA GLU A 9 9.24 7.47 22.62
C GLU A 9 9.00 6.21 21.77
N ARG A 10 7.77 6.01 21.30
CA ARG A 10 7.42 4.87 20.45
C ARG A 10 8.10 4.97 19.09
N LEU A 11 8.17 6.17 18.53
CA LEU A 11 8.83 6.41 17.26
C LEU A 11 10.32 6.08 17.33
N GLN A 12 10.99 6.51 18.39
CA GLN A 12 12.41 6.22 18.59
C GLN A 12 12.65 4.72 18.72
N GLN A 13 11.81 4.02 19.46
CA GLN A 13 11.92 2.57 19.60
C GLN A 13 11.74 1.87 18.26
N ALA A 14 10.73 2.26 17.48
CA ALA A 14 10.48 1.68 16.16
C ALA A 14 11.64 1.92 15.20
N ALA A 15 12.24 3.11 15.24
CA ALA A 15 13.39 3.44 14.41
C ALA A 15 14.60 2.54 14.70
N MET A 16 14.73 2.09 15.95
CA MET A 16 15.78 1.14 16.36
C MET A 16 15.50 -0.28 15.87
N GLU A 17 14.24 -0.63 15.66
CA GLU A 17 13.82 -1.97 15.23
C GLU A 17 13.95 -2.16 13.72
N GLY A 18 13.90 -1.09 12.93
CA GLY A 18 14.05 -1.15 11.49
C GLY A 18 13.10 -0.22 10.73
N MET A 19 13.30 -0.12 9.43
CA MET A 19 12.53 0.77 8.56
C MET A 19 11.05 0.36 8.47
N ASP A 20 10.78 -0.93 8.41
CA ASP A 20 9.42 -1.46 8.37
C ASP A 20 8.65 -1.14 9.67
N ALA A 21 9.29 -1.28 10.81
CA ALA A 21 8.71 -0.91 12.10
C ALA A 21 8.43 0.59 12.19
N PHE A 22 9.36 1.41 11.68
CA PHE A 22 9.20 2.86 11.61
C PHE A 22 7.98 3.25 10.80
N VAL A 23 7.85 2.71 9.58
CA VAL A 23 6.69 2.96 8.72
C VAL A 23 5.39 2.50 9.38
N LYS A 24 5.41 1.33 10.01
CA LYS A 24 4.23 0.76 10.65
C LYS A 24 3.66 1.63 11.77
N VAL A 25 4.49 2.32 12.52
CA VAL A 25 4.03 3.24 13.56
C VAL A 25 3.08 4.30 12.98
N PHE A 26 3.42 4.85 11.82
CA PHE A 26 2.59 5.85 11.15
C PHE A 26 1.32 5.23 10.56
N VAL A 27 1.43 4.07 9.94
CA VAL A 27 0.26 3.34 9.41
C VAL A 27 -0.74 3.07 10.54
N ASP A 28 -0.27 2.53 11.66
CA ASP A 28 -1.13 2.19 12.79
C ASP A 28 -1.77 3.45 13.39
N ALA A 29 -1.00 4.53 13.54
CA ALA A 29 -1.52 5.78 14.08
C ALA A 29 -2.60 6.41 13.18
N ILE A 30 -2.41 6.36 11.87
CA ILE A 30 -3.39 6.86 10.90
C ILE A 30 -4.66 6.01 10.99
N ARG A 31 -4.53 4.70 11.00
CA ARG A 31 -5.69 3.80 11.11
C ARG A 31 -6.45 4.00 12.42
N GLU A 32 -5.75 4.17 13.51
CA GLU A 32 -6.37 4.43 14.82
C GLU A 32 -7.16 5.74 14.79
N ALA A 33 -6.62 6.78 14.17
CA ALA A 33 -7.28 8.08 14.07
C ALA A 33 -8.62 8.01 13.32
N ILE A 34 -8.72 7.13 12.32
CA ILE A 34 -9.95 6.98 11.51
C ILE A 34 -10.86 5.84 11.96
N GLY A 35 -10.53 5.18 13.07
CA GLY A 35 -11.34 4.09 13.60
C GLY A 35 -11.05 2.71 12.98
N GLY A 36 -9.95 2.58 12.28
CA GLY A 36 -9.44 1.30 11.77
C GLY A 36 -9.61 1.08 10.28
N GLU A 37 -10.77 1.38 9.72
CA GLU A 37 -11.06 1.08 8.32
C GLU A 37 -11.05 2.32 7.43
N LEU A 38 -10.39 2.20 6.26
CA LEU A 38 -10.38 3.26 5.26
C LEU A 38 -11.61 3.13 4.37
N THR A 39 -12.52 4.10 4.49
CA THR A 39 -13.76 4.16 3.71
C THR A 39 -13.80 5.49 2.95
N ALA A 40 -14.81 5.67 2.08
CA ALA A 40 -15.01 6.95 1.41
C ALA A 40 -15.18 8.12 2.40
N GLU A 41 -15.83 7.87 3.54
CA GLU A 41 -16.00 8.87 4.60
C GLU A 41 -14.68 9.18 5.30
N THR A 42 -13.94 8.13 5.73
CA THR A 42 -12.72 8.32 6.49
C THR A 42 -11.58 8.88 5.64
N MET A 43 -11.59 8.65 4.32
CA MET A 43 -10.65 9.30 3.41
C MET A 43 -10.73 10.83 3.49
N GLY A 44 -11.92 11.36 3.68
CA GLY A 44 -12.12 12.81 3.85
C GLY A 44 -11.48 13.37 5.12
N GLU A 45 -11.13 12.51 6.07
CA GLU A 45 -10.49 12.89 7.33
C GLU A 45 -8.96 12.91 7.24
N LEU A 46 -8.40 12.48 6.12
CA LEU A 46 -6.96 12.35 5.90
C LEU A 46 -6.48 13.23 4.75
N ASN A 47 -5.19 13.54 4.76
CA ASN A 47 -4.56 14.21 3.62
C ASN A 47 -4.06 13.18 2.60
N SER A 48 -3.60 13.67 1.44
CA SER A 48 -3.16 12.77 0.36
C SER A 48 -1.94 11.93 0.72
N ASP A 49 -1.00 12.46 1.53
CA ASP A 49 0.19 11.70 1.95
C ASP A 49 -0.21 10.55 2.87
N GLN A 50 -1.12 10.79 3.79
CA GLN A 50 -1.62 9.74 4.69
C GLN A 50 -2.36 8.66 3.91
N ILE A 51 -3.21 9.03 2.96
CA ILE A 51 -3.92 8.06 2.10
C ILE A 51 -2.92 7.25 1.27
N THR A 52 -1.90 7.90 0.71
CA THR A 52 -0.86 7.24 -0.06
C THR A 52 -0.11 6.21 0.78
N LEU A 53 0.19 6.55 2.03
CA LEU A 53 0.86 5.62 2.94
C LEU A 53 -0.01 4.40 3.23
N LEU A 54 -1.31 4.58 3.45
CA LEU A 54 -2.23 3.46 3.64
C LEU A 54 -2.34 2.60 2.37
N ALA A 55 -2.34 3.23 1.19
CA ALA A 55 -2.34 2.49 -0.07
C ALA A 55 -1.10 1.62 -0.22
N TRP A 56 0.08 2.15 0.14
CA TRP A 56 1.32 1.38 0.17
C TRP A 56 1.21 0.17 1.10
N ASP A 57 0.71 0.38 2.31
CA ASP A 57 0.57 -0.69 3.29
C ASP A 57 -0.34 -1.81 2.78
N MET A 58 -1.47 -1.44 2.18
CA MET A 58 -2.40 -2.41 1.59
C MET A 58 -1.78 -3.17 0.42
N LEU A 59 -1.10 -2.45 -0.48
CA LEU A 59 -0.39 -3.07 -1.60
C LEU A 59 0.67 -4.04 -1.10
N HIS A 60 1.49 -3.62 -0.15
CA HIS A 60 2.57 -4.41 0.41
C HIS A 60 2.06 -5.70 1.05
N GLU A 61 1.05 -5.60 1.92
CA GLU A 61 0.49 -6.77 2.60
C GLU A 61 -0.11 -7.77 1.61
N GLU A 62 -0.89 -7.29 0.64
CA GLU A 62 -1.56 -8.18 -0.32
C GLU A 62 -0.58 -8.85 -1.28
N VAL A 63 0.34 -8.08 -1.85
CA VAL A 63 1.27 -8.63 -2.84
C VAL A 63 2.28 -9.58 -2.19
N MET A 64 2.76 -9.26 -1.00
CA MET A 64 3.69 -10.14 -0.28
C MET A 64 3.02 -11.43 0.17
N ASP A 65 1.72 -11.41 0.43
CA ASP A 65 0.96 -12.61 0.83
C ASP A 65 0.51 -13.46 -0.35
N GLY A 66 -0.06 -12.86 -1.38
CA GLY A 66 -0.64 -13.62 -2.49
C GLY A 66 -0.55 -12.96 -3.87
N GLY A 67 0.30 -11.96 -4.04
CA GLY A 67 0.53 -11.31 -5.32
C GLY A 67 -0.59 -10.38 -5.75
N PHE A 68 -0.43 -9.83 -6.96
CA PHE A 68 -1.43 -8.91 -7.53
C PHE A 68 -2.79 -9.58 -7.77
N VAL A 69 -2.81 -10.87 -8.07
CA VAL A 69 -4.07 -11.59 -8.25
C VAL A 69 -4.89 -11.55 -6.96
N GLN A 70 -4.27 -11.76 -5.81
CA GLN A 70 -4.95 -11.68 -4.52
C GLN A 70 -5.47 -10.26 -4.24
N LEU A 71 -4.66 -9.26 -4.50
CA LEU A 71 -5.03 -7.86 -4.32
C LEU A 71 -6.29 -7.53 -5.14
N ILE A 72 -6.33 -7.97 -6.39
CA ILE A 72 -7.45 -7.72 -7.30
C ILE A 72 -8.68 -8.50 -6.86
N HIS A 73 -8.51 -9.78 -6.53
CA HIS A 73 -9.63 -10.62 -6.07
C HIS A 73 -10.28 -10.07 -4.79
N ASN A 74 -9.48 -9.51 -3.90
CA ASN A 74 -9.97 -8.92 -2.65
C ASN A 74 -10.63 -7.53 -2.85
N GLY A 75 -10.76 -7.07 -4.09
CA GLY A 75 -11.49 -5.85 -4.41
C GLY A 75 -10.72 -4.56 -4.23
N LEU A 76 -9.40 -4.63 -4.10
CA LEU A 76 -8.57 -3.45 -3.86
C LEU A 76 -8.11 -2.75 -5.15
N GLY A 77 -8.40 -3.32 -6.32
CA GLY A 77 -7.98 -2.77 -7.60
C GLY A 77 -8.46 -1.33 -7.83
N GLU A 78 -9.72 -1.06 -7.53
CA GLU A 78 -10.27 0.29 -7.68
C GLU A 78 -9.49 1.32 -6.85
N PHE A 79 -9.23 1.01 -5.60
CA PHE A 79 -8.51 1.91 -4.70
C PHE A 79 -7.05 2.10 -5.12
N ILE A 80 -6.36 1.00 -5.43
CA ILE A 80 -4.92 1.05 -5.75
C ILE A 80 -4.67 1.66 -7.13
N PHE A 81 -5.46 1.28 -8.15
CA PHE A 81 -5.17 1.65 -9.54
C PHE A 81 -5.87 2.92 -10.00
N LYS A 82 -7.09 3.20 -9.55
CA LYS A 82 -7.83 4.40 -9.96
C LYS A 82 -7.53 5.62 -9.09
N ASN A 83 -7.03 5.42 -7.89
CA ASN A 83 -6.60 6.50 -7.02
C ASN A 83 -5.27 7.06 -7.55
N PRO A 84 -4.92 8.32 -7.30
CA PRO A 84 -3.64 8.89 -7.77
C PRO A 84 -2.41 8.35 -7.03
N PHE A 85 -2.47 7.12 -6.56
CA PHE A 85 -1.40 6.46 -5.81
C PHE A 85 -0.10 6.34 -6.63
N ALA A 86 -0.18 5.87 -7.87
CA ALA A 86 1.01 5.74 -8.73
C ALA A 86 1.69 7.10 -8.94
N LYS A 87 0.91 8.15 -9.17
CA LYS A 87 1.42 9.50 -9.32
C LYS A 87 2.03 10.01 -8.01
N ALA A 88 1.39 9.73 -6.89
CA ALA A 88 1.86 10.17 -5.57
C ALA A 88 3.22 9.55 -5.23
N VAL A 89 3.39 8.25 -5.40
CA VAL A 89 4.69 7.60 -5.11
C VAL A 89 5.78 8.05 -6.08
N LYS A 90 5.42 8.41 -7.31
CA LYS A 90 6.37 9.04 -8.24
C LYS A 90 6.86 10.38 -7.71
N LEU A 91 5.96 11.19 -7.15
CA LEU A 91 6.32 12.47 -6.52
C LEU A 91 7.16 12.26 -5.26
N TRP A 92 7.02 11.13 -4.59
CA TRP A 92 7.88 10.76 -3.46
C TRP A 92 9.26 10.27 -3.90
N GLY A 93 9.51 10.17 -5.21
CA GLY A 93 10.80 9.77 -5.76
C GLY A 93 10.89 8.32 -6.19
N MET A 94 9.81 7.55 -6.10
CA MET A 94 9.80 6.12 -6.41
C MET A 94 9.23 5.85 -7.79
N ARG A 95 10.03 6.14 -8.84
CA ARG A 95 9.60 5.95 -10.23
C ARG A 95 9.33 4.50 -10.59
N ASP A 96 10.16 3.59 -10.06
CA ASP A 96 10.02 2.16 -10.36
C ASP A 96 8.73 1.58 -9.79
N LEU A 97 8.38 1.98 -8.56
CA LEU A 97 7.12 1.58 -7.96
C LEU A 97 5.92 2.14 -8.74
N SER A 98 6.00 3.41 -9.12
CA SER A 98 4.97 4.05 -9.95
C SER A 98 4.74 3.28 -11.24
N LYS A 99 5.82 2.92 -11.94
CA LYS A 99 5.76 2.14 -13.18
C LYS A 99 5.09 0.79 -12.95
N LEU A 100 5.45 0.11 -11.88
CA LEU A 100 4.86 -1.18 -11.53
C LEU A 100 3.36 -1.08 -11.31
N ILE A 101 2.92 -0.04 -10.62
CA ILE A 101 1.49 0.19 -10.37
C ILE A 101 0.75 0.44 -11.70
N TYR A 102 1.31 1.21 -12.62
CA TYR A 102 0.71 1.42 -13.94
C TYR A 102 0.62 0.13 -14.75
N GLU A 103 1.64 -0.71 -14.69
CA GLU A 103 1.63 -2.02 -15.35
C GLU A 103 0.53 -2.91 -14.75
N GLY A 104 0.43 -2.92 -13.42
CA GLY A 104 -0.64 -3.62 -12.71
C GLY A 104 -2.03 -3.11 -13.11
N HIS A 105 -2.17 -1.80 -13.26
CA HIS A 105 -3.43 -1.19 -13.70
C HIS A 105 -3.85 -1.71 -15.08
N THR A 106 -2.92 -1.79 -16.00
CA THR A 106 -3.19 -2.31 -17.36
C THR A 106 -3.71 -3.74 -17.31
N LEU A 107 -3.06 -4.60 -16.52
CA LEU A 107 -3.48 -5.99 -16.36
C LEU A 107 -4.80 -6.11 -15.59
N TRP A 108 -5.02 -5.25 -14.61
CA TRP A 108 -6.28 -5.21 -13.86
C TRP A 108 -7.45 -4.91 -14.78
N LEU A 109 -7.34 -3.92 -15.66
CA LEU A 109 -8.39 -3.60 -16.62
C LEU A 109 -8.66 -4.77 -17.58
N LYS A 110 -7.62 -5.52 -17.92
CA LYS A 110 -7.75 -6.65 -18.83
C LYS A 110 -8.44 -7.86 -18.21
N TYR A 111 -8.14 -8.15 -16.95
CA TYR A 111 -8.53 -9.40 -16.28
C TYR A 111 -9.48 -9.24 -15.09
N ARG A 112 -9.85 -8.02 -14.72
CA ARG A 112 -10.64 -7.78 -13.51
C ARG A 112 -11.95 -8.55 -13.47
N GLU A 113 -12.66 -8.64 -14.56
CA GLU A 113 -13.96 -9.31 -14.62
C GLU A 113 -13.87 -10.77 -14.21
N GLU A 114 -12.79 -11.43 -14.61
CA GLU A 114 -12.57 -12.83 -14.27
C GLU A 114 -12.03 -12.99 -12.85
N ILE A 115 -11.07 -12.15 -12.45
CA ILE A 115 -10.42 -12.28 -11.14
C ILE A 115 -11.33 -11.86 -9.99
N GLU A 116 -12.20 -10.85 -10.20
CA GLU A 116 -13.08 -10.31 -9.16
C GLU A 116 -14.33 -11.15 -8.89
N LYS A 117 -14.54 -12.24 -9.61
CA LYS A 117 -15.67 -13.15 -9.37
C LYS A 117 -15.56 -13.84 -8.02
N ASP A 118 -16.69 -14.33 -7.50
CA ASP A 118 -16.72 -15.15 -6.31
C ASP A 118 -16.15 -16.54 -6.62
N TYR A 119 -15.21 -17.00 -5.82
CA TYR A 119 -14.56 -18.28 -5.97
C TYR A 119 -14.51 -19.01 -4.65
N THR A 120 -14.55 -20.36 -4.71
CA THR A 120 -14.18 -21.17 -3.57
C THR A 120 -12.68 -21.02 -3.34
N GLU A 121 -12.20 -21.42 -2.16
CA GLU A 121 -10.78 -21.37 -1.83
C GLU A 121 -9.94 -22.16 -2.86
N GLU A 122 -10.43 -23.34 -3.25
CA GLU A 122 -9.76 -24.19 -4.24
C GLU A 122 -9.72 -23.55 -5.62
N GLU A 123 -10.83 -22.94 -6.06
CA GLU A 123 -10.90 -22.21 -7.32
C GLU A 123 -9.98 -20.98 -7.32
N PHE A 124 -9.93 -20.28 -6.19
CA PHE A 124 -9.05 -19.12 -6.02
C PHE A 124 -7.58 -19.51 -6.16
N MET A 125 -7.18 -20.62 -5.55
CA MET A 125 -5.80 -21.12 -5.67
C MET A 125 -5.43 -21.45 -7.12
N ALA A 126 -6.40 -21.89 -7.93
CA ALA A 126 -6.18 -22.16 -9.34
C ALA A 126 -6.01 -20.92 -10.21
N LEU A 127 -6.49 -19.75 -9.73
CA LEU A 127 -6.37 -18.49 -10.47
C LEU A 127 -4.91 -18.08 -10.71
N PHE A 128 -4.03 -18.37 -9.78
CA PHE A 128 -2.62 -18.01 -9.89
C PHE A 128 -1.95 -18.59 -11.13
N GLU A 129 -2.38 -19.77 -11.57
CA GLU A 129 -1.85 -20.43 -12.76
C GLU A 129 -2.45 -19.87 -14.06
N LYS A 130 -3.62 -19.23 -13.98
CA LYS A 130 -4.33 -18.71 -15.15
C LYS A 130 -3.78 -17.38 -15.66
N PHE A 131 -3.10 -16.62 -14.82
CA PHE A 131 -2.67 -15.26 -15.13
C PHE A 131 -1.17 -15.08 -14.90
N PRO A 132 -0.33 -15.79 -15.69
CA PRO A 132 1.13 -15.73 -15.52
C PRO A 132 1.72 -14.34 -15.80
N GLU A 133 0.97 -13.45 -16.47
CA GLU A 133 1.41 -12.07 -16.70
C GLU A 133 1.67 -11.30 -15.41
N PHE A 134 1.03 -11.68 -14.32
CA PHE A 134 1.28 -11.05 -13.02
C PHE A 134 2.56 -11.54 -12.34
N ASP A 135 3.11 -12.67 -12.75
CA ASP A 135 4.28 -13.26 -12.11
C ASP A 135 5.48 -12.31 -12.14
N ASP A 136 5.74 -11.66 -13.28
CA ASP A 136 6.84 -10.69 -13.41
C ASP A 136 6.66 -9.49 -12.48
N LEU A 137 5.41 -9.02 -12.32
CA LEU A 137 5.10 -7.92 -11.42
C LEU A 137 5.30 -8.32 -9.96
N ASP A 138 4.84 -9.52 -9.60
CA ASP A 138 5.00 -10.06 -8.26
C ASP A 138 6.48 -10.22 -7.92
N ASP A 139 7.27 -10.77 -8.83
CA ASP A 139 8.70 -10.98 -8.64
C ASP A 139 9.44 -9.64 -8.48
N THR A 140 9.11 -8.65 -9.31
CA THR A 140 9.70 -7.31 -9.21
C THR A 140 9.37 -6.68 -7.87
N PHE A 141 8.14 -6.84 -7.40
CA PHE A 141 7.72 -6.31 -6.10
C PHE A 141 8.52 -6.94 -4.96
N VAL A 142 8.59 -8.27 -4.94
CA VAL A 142 9.31 -9.00 -3.88
C VAL A 142 10.80 -8.61 -3.86
N GLU A 143 11.43 -8.48 -5.03
CA GLU A 143 12.83 -8.09 -5.14
C GLU A 143 13.10 -6.66 -4.69
N SER A 144 12.13 -5.76 -4.83
CA SER A 144 12.31 -4.32 -4.58
C SER A 144 11.67 -3.83 -3.29
N GLU A 145 10.88 -4.65 -2.59
CA GLU A 145 10.04 -4.19 -1.48
C GLU A 145 10.85 -3.58 -0.33
N GLU A 146 12.01 -4.11 -0.01
CA GLU A 146 12.84 -3.57 1.06
C GLU A 146 13.38 -2.18 0.71
N GLU A 147 13.81 -2.01 -0.53
CA GLU A 147 14.29 -0.71 -1.03
C GLU A 147 13.16 0.32 -1.01
N TRP A 148 11.97 -0.07 -1.47
CA TRP A 148 10.81 0.83 -1.45
C TRP A 148 10.37 1.16 -0.03
N MET A 149 10.43 0.19 0.88
CA MET A 149 10.13 0.45 2.31
C MET A 149 11.10 1.48 2.89
N ASP A 150 12.38 1.36 2.57
CA ASP A 150 13.39 2.32 3.00
C ASP A 150 13.11 3.71 2.43
N ASP A 151 12.77 3.79 1.15
CA ASP A 151 12.42 5.08 0.50
C ASP A 151 11.22 5.73 1.16
N ILE A 152 10.21 4.94 1.49
CA ILE A 152 9.01 5.43 2.19
C ILE A 152 9.35 5.92 3.58
N ALA A 153 10.16 5.16 4.32
CA ALA A 153 10.61 5.56 5.66
C ALA A 153 11.36 6.89 5.61
N HIS A 154 12.24 7.08 4.64
CA HIS A 154 12.97 8.34 4.46
C HIS A 154 12.05 9.49 4.11
N TYR A 155 11.07 9.25 3.23
CA TYR A 155 10.10 10.30 2.88
C TYR A 155 9.28 10.73 4.11
N ILE A 156 8.85 9.78 4.93
CA ILE A 156 8.12 10.09 6.17
C ILE A 156 9.00 10.89 7.12
N ASP A 157 10.24 10.46 7.32
CA ASP A 157 11.18 11.13 8.22
C ASP A 157 11.45 12.58 7.80
N ASP A 158 11.56 12.82 6.50
CA ASP A 158 11.76 14.15 5.95
C ASP A 158 10.49 15.02 5.97
N ASN A 159 9.33 14.44 6.21
CA ASN A 159 8.02 15.10 6.11
C ASN A 159 7.08 14.71 7.26
N LEU A 160 7.60 14.55 8.47
CA LEU A 160 6.85 14.04 9.62
C LEU A 160 5.50 14.73 9.82
N GLU A 161 5.48 16.07 9.66
CA GLU A 161 4.29 16.89 9.87
C GLU A 161 3.15 16.57 8.89
N LYS A 162 3.46 15.97 7.76
CA LYS A 162 2.44 15.55 6.78
C LYS A 162 1.73 14.26 7.19
N PHE A 163 2.35 13.49 8.07
CA PHE A 163 1.82 12.17 8.47
C PHE A 163 1.22 12.17 9.87
N ALA A 164 1.84 12.86 10.82
CA ALA A 164 1.39 12.86 12.21
C ALA A 164 1.97 14.03 12.99
N THR A 165 1.38 14.27 14.15
CA THR A 165 1.94 15.14 15.17
C THR A 165 2.74 14.26 16.14
N ILE A 166 4.01 14.58 16.32
CA ILE A 166 4.89 13.84 17.21
C ILE A 166 4.81 14.46 18.60
N LYS A 167 4.45 13.68 19.58
CA LYS A 167 4.36 14.12 21.00
C LYS A 167 5.21 13.18 21.91
#